data_2b3d64ec486a8de5704d0ba7d42c3ab3
#
_entry.id   2b3d64ec486a8de5704d0ba7d42c3ab3
#
_cell.length_a   1.000
_cell.length_b   1.000
_cell.length_c   1.000
_cell.angle_alpha   90.00
_cell.angle_beta   90.00
_cell.angle_gamma   90.00
#
_symmetry.space_group_name_H-M   'P 1'
#
loop_
_entity.id
_entity.type
_entity.pdbx_description
1 polymer ?
#
loop_
_entity_poly.entity_id
_entity_poly.type
_entity_poly.pdbx_seq_one_letter_code
_entity_poly.pdbx_strand_id
1 'polypeptide(L)'
;MSFLSGDSLWLAALALVMLWWASRRVSRTFEKQYPALGRKVPVSGPAVLHVIDRAPDDPSAVPGLPIVVIHGASGNARDGEAALGARLGAKARILFFDRPGHGWSERPPGRSASAPDGQARMIVEALDQLDVGQAVIVGHALGAAVACAVALIDKKRVAGLVVITPATHPGPGGGGVSWHNRIAALPVIGRVFSELFPPFLGALVMPLVLPSIFTPNPVPDRYELRSGAALALRPKAFRANALDVVGLKANVTRLSPQYCEITAPTLIVCGGADVIVSNALHAERLAGEIKGSRLVELAGIGHMPQWSAGDEVARLILEFTAVLPVPPVMPAQAPAPPP
;
A
#
# COMPACT_ATOMS: atom_id res chain seq x y z
N MET A 1 40.69 29.28 6.25
CA MET A 1 39.89 28.13 5.75
C MET A 1 40.86 26.97 5.56
N SER A 2 40.95 26.06 6.54
CA SER A 2 41.83 24.88 6.47
C SER A 2 41.20 23.90 5.45
N PHE A 3 41.85 23.70 4.33
CA PHE A 3 41.55 22.63 3.39
C PHE A 3 41.70 21.30 4.13
N LEU A 4 40.70 20.43 4.05
CA LEU A 4 40.80 19.06 4.51
C LEU A 4 42.06 18.44 3.90
N SER A 5 42.91 17.84 4.69
CA SER A 5 44.10 17.14 4.16
C SER A 5 43.65 15.97 3.29
N GLY A 6 44.49 15.58 2.31
CA GLY A 6 44.19 14.43 1.44
C GLY A 6 43.80 13.18 2.25
N ASP A 7 44.46 12.96 3.38
CA ASP A 7 44.20 11.84 4.30
C ASP A 7 42.77 11.89 4.88
N SER A 8 42.26 13.08 5.22
CA SER A 8 40.90 13.25 5.75
C SER A 8 39.84 12.91 4.69
N LEU A 9 40.10 13.20 3.41
CA LEU A 9 39.20 12.84 2.32
C LEU A 9 39.15 11.34 2.07
N TRP A 10 40.29 10.65 2.12
CA TRP A 10 40.35 9.20 1.98
C TRP A 10 39.66 8.48 3.14
N LEU A 11 39.83 8.93 4.37
CA LEU A 11 39.15 8.39 5.54
C LEU A 11 37.62 8.57 5.44
N ALA A 12 37.15 9.74 5.01
CA ALA A 12 35.72 9.99 4.81
C ALA A 12 35.13 9.09 3.69
N ALA A 13 35.86 8.94 2.57
CA ALA A 13 35.42 8.05 1.49
C ALA A 13 35.34 6.58 1.96
N LEU A 14 36.34 6.11 2.70
CA LEU A 14 36.33 4.75 3.26
C LEU A 14 35.17 4.55 4.21
N ALA A 15 34.90 5.51 5.11
CA ALA A 15 33.77 5.46 6.02
C ALA A 15 32.41 5.36 5.29
N LEU A 16 32.22 6.12 4.22
CA LEU A 16 31.01 6.04 3.38
C LEU A 16 30.86 4.69 2.68
N VAL A 17 31.95 4.12 2.16
CA VAL A 17 31.96 2.79 1.54
C VAL A 17 31.60 1.72 2.58
N MET A 18 32.19 1.78 3.77
CA MET A 18 31.89 0.85 4.87
C MET A 18 30.42 0.95 5.30
N LEU A 19 29.90 2.17 5.44
CA LEU A 19 28.49 2.41 5.79
C LEU A 19 27.55 1.88 4.71
N TRP A 20 27.88 2.11 3.45
CA TRP A 20 27.12 1.57 2.32
C TRP A 20 27.12 0.02 2.31
N TRP A 21 28.28 -0.59 2.52
CA TRP A 21 28.41 -2.06 2.57
C TRP A 21 27.59 -2.64 3.73
N ALA A 22 27.69 -2.04 4.89
CA ALA A 22 26.95 -2.44 6.06
C ALA A 22 25.42 -2.25 5.86
N SER A 23 24.98 -1.13 5.26
CA SER A 23 23.59 -0.89 4.88
C SER A 23 23.07 -1.99 3.94
N ARG A 24 23.84 -2.35 2.92
CA ARG A 24 23.50 -3.44 2.01
C ARG A 24 23.40 -4.79 2.73
N ARG A 25 24.28 -5.05 3.68
CA ARG A 25 24.26 -6.27 4.48
C ARG A 25 22.98 -6.36 5.33
N VAL A 26 22.60 -5.27 6.00
CA VAL A 26 21.33 -5.21 6.78
C VAL A 26 20.13 -5.39 5.87
N SER A 27 20.09 -4.71 4.72
CA SER A 27 19.00 -4.87 3.74
C SER A 27 18.84 -6.33 3.28
N ARG A 28 19.95 -7.02 3.01
CA ARG A 28 19.93 -8.45 2.66
C ARG A 28 19.44 -9.34 3.82
N THR A 29 19.68 -8.94 5.06
CA THR A 29 19.12 -9.65 6.23
C THR A 29 17.59 -9.53 6.24
N PHE A 30 17.04 -8.34 5.98
CA PHE A 30 15.60 -8.17 5.84
C PHE A 30 15.01 -9.00 4.69
N GLU A 31 15.69 -9.05 3.54
CA GLU A 31 15.26 -9.85 2.39
C GLU A 31 15.23 -11.36 2.70
N LYS A 32 16.22 -11.85 3.46
CA LYS A 32 16.25 -13.25 3.90
C LYS A 32 15.18 -13.55 4.95
N GLN A 33 14.92 -12.64 5.86
CA GLN A 33 13.93 -12.79 6.92
C GLN A 33 12.50 -12.71 6.36
N TYR A 34 12.28 -11.89 5.33
CA TYR A 34 10.97 -11.66 4.71
C TYR A 34 11.01 -11.97 3.21
N PRO A 35 11.17 -13.23 2.81
CA PRO A 35 11.16 -13.59 1.39
C PRO A 35 9.83 -13.26 0.73
N ALA A 36 9.82 -13.14 -0.59
CA ALA A 36 8.61 -12.98 -1.37
C ALA A 36 7.67 -14.18 -1.16
N LEU A 37 6.41 -13.92 -0.82
CA LEU A 37 5.39 -14.96 -0.60
C LEU A 37 4.51 -15.20 -1.83
N GLY A 38 4.55 -14.30 -2.80
CA GLY A 38 3.69 -14.32 -3.96
C GLY A 38 4.45 -14.47 -5.26
N ARG A 39 3.83 -14.04 -6.33
CA ARG A 39 4.39 -14.05 -7.68
C ARG A 39 4.64 -12.65 -8.22
N LYS A 40 5.56 -12.56 -9.16
CA LYS A 40 5.86 -11.34 -9.90
C LYS A 40 5.01 -11.30 -11.17
N VAL A 41 4.30 -10.20 -11.37
CA VAL A 41 3.41 -9.95 -12.52
C VAL A 41 4.00 -8.83 -13.35
N PRO A 42 4.35 -9.07 -14.63
CA PRO A 42 4.83 -8.03 -15.52
C PRO A 42 3.77 -6.92 -15.71
N VAL A 43 4.23 -5.69 -15.81
CA VAL A 43 3.41 -4.52 -16.17
C VAL A 43 4.16 -3.70 -17.20
N SER A 44 3.52 -2.70 -17.76
CA SER A 44 4.14 -1.85 -18.79
C SER A 44 5.50 -1.30 -18.38
N GLY A 45 6.46 -1.36 -19.31
CA GLY A 45 7.86 -1.00 -19.10
C GLY A 45 8.66 -2.11 -18.41
N PRO A 46 9.80 -1.77 -17.79
CA PRO A 46 10.71 -2.76 -17.19
C PRO A 46 10.32 -3.15 -15.75
N ALA A 47 9.09 -2.91 -15.33
CA ALA A 47 8.65 -3.13 -13.96
C ALA A 47 7.82 -4.40 -13.80
N VAL A 48 7.86 -4.96 -12.61
CA VAL A 48 7.01 -6.07 -12.18
C VAL A 48 6.36 -5.73 -10.85
N LEU A 49 5.09 -6.09 -10.68
CA LEU A 49 4.43 -6.04 -9.39
C LEU A 49 4.47 -7.40 -8.70
N HIS A 50 4.76 -7.41 -7.43
CA HIS A 50 4.64 -8.60 -6.59
C HIS A 50 3.23 -8.64 -6.00
N VAL A 51 2.61 -9.80 -6.06
CA VAL A 51 1.25 -10.04 -5.60
C VAL A 51 1.20 -11.35 -4.82
N ILE A 52 0.71 -11.30 -3.59
CA ILE A 52 0.34 -12.50 -2.84
C ILE A 52 -1.08 -12.84 -3.28
N ASP A 53 -1.23 -13.92 -4.05
CA ASP A 53 -2.47 -14.38 -4.64
C ASP A 53 -2.94 -15.63 -3.87
N ARG A 54 -3.95 -15.46 -3.02
CA ARG A 54 -4.53 -16.52 -2.21
C ARG A 54 -5.82 -17.01 -2.85
N ALA A 55 -5.87 -18.30 -3.16
CA ALA A 55 -7.13 -18.97 -3.48
C ALA A 55 -8.04 -19.02 -2.23
N PRO A 56 -9.36 -19.21 -2.40
CA PRO A 56 -10.25 -19.50 -1.28
C PRO A 56 -9.75 -20.72 -0.49
N ASP A 57 -9.87 -20.65 0.84
CA ASP A 57 -9.49 -21.78 1.72
C ASP A 57 -10.43 -22.97 1.55
N ASP A 58 -11.69 -22.74 1.12
CA ASP A 58 -12.65 -23.77 0.73
C ASP A 58 -12.77 -23.85 -0.82
N PRO A 59 -12.19 -24.90 -1.45
CA PRO A 59 -12.28 -25.06 -2.89
C PRO A 59 -13.68 -25.37 -3.42
N SER A 60 -14.60 -25.78 -2.54
CA SER A 60 -16.00 -26.06 -2.90
C SER A 60 -16.89 -24.82 -2.82
N ALA A 61 -16.40 -23.74 -2.25
CA ALA A 61 -17.16 -22.50 -2.17
C ALA A 61 -17.43 -21.94 -3.57
N VAL A 62 -18.65 -21.50 -3.81
CA VAL A 62 -18.98 -20.74 -5.03
C VAL A 62 -18.06 -19.51 -5.06
N PRO A 63 -17.27 -19.33 -6.13
CA PRO A 63 -16.33 -18.21 -6.20
C PRO A 63 -17.06 -16.88 -6.06
N GLY A 64 -16.77 -16.14 -4.97
CA GLY A 64 -17.21 -14.77 -4.81
C GLY A 64 -16.35 -13.82 -5.65
N LEU A 65 -16.68 -12.53 -5.60
CA LEU A 65 -15.83 -11.50 -6.21
C LEU A 65 -14.42 -11.54 -5.58
N PRO A 66 -13.36 -11.54 -6.40
CA PRO A 66 -11.99 -11.38 -5.88
C PRO A 66 -11.84 -10.08 -5.09
N ILE A 67 -11.03 -10.12 -4.04
CA ILE A 67 -10.72 -8.96 -3.20
C ILE A 67 -9.27 -8.54 -3.47
N VAL A 68 -9.06 -7.31 -3.90
CA VAL A 68 -7.75 -6.71 -4.17
C VAL A 68 -7.39 -5.76 -3.04
N VAL A 69 -6.31 -6.01 -2.34
CA VAL A 69 -5.89 -5.22 -1.18
C VAL A 69 -4.63 -4.41 -1.50
N ILE A 70 -4.69 -3.09 -1.28
CA ILE A 70 -3.64 -2.11 -1.58
C ILE A 70 -3.21 -1.45 -0.27
N HIS A 71 -1.97 -1.67 0.13
CA HIS A 71 -1.41 -1.17 1.40
C HIS A 71 -1.17 0.34 1.42
N GLY A 72 -1.04 0.90 2.62
CA GLY A 72 -0.73 2.31 2.89
C GLY A 72 0.74 2.68 2.72
N ALA A 73 1.12 3.87 3.19
CA ALA A 73 2.51 4.31 3.26
C ALA A 73 3.34 3.35 4.14
N SER A 74 4.59 3.12 3.76
CA SER A 74 5.54 2.22 4.43
C SER A 74 5.05 0.76 4.60
N GLY A 75 3.90 0.40 4.03
CA GLY A 75 3.36 -0.95 4.05
C GLY A 75 3.92 -1.83 2.92
N ASN A 76 3.40 -3.04 2.86
CA ASN A 76 3.66 -4.04 1.81
C ASN A 76 2.53 -5.08 1.77
N ALA A 77 2.54 -5.98 0.79
CA ALA A 77 1.50 -7.00 0.62
C ALA A 77 1.39 -7.96 1.82
N ARG A 78 2.52 -8.28 2.46
CA ARG A 78 2.55 -9.14 3.66
C ARG A 78 1.83 -8.51 4.84
N ASP A 79 1.86 -7.19 4.98
CA ASP A 79 1.14 -6.46 6.03
C ASP A 79 -0.39 -6.69 5.91
N GLY A 80 -0.93 -6.49 4.72
CA GLY A 80 -2.34 -6.77 4.43
C GLY A 80 -2.71 -8.24 4.58
N GLU A 81 -1.85 -9.15 4.11
CA GLU A 81 -2.03 -10.60 4.23
C GLU A 81 -2.07 -11.04 5.70
N ALA A 82 -1.13 -10.58 6.52
CA ALA A 82 -1.08 -10.90 7.94
C ALA A 82 -2.26 -10.34 8.74
N ALA A 83 -2.79 -9.18 8.33
CA ALA A 83 -3.94 -8.54 8.98
C ALA A 83 -5.27 -9.18 8.59
N LEU A 84 -5.50 -9.42 7.30
CA LEU A 84 -6.80 -9.75 6.74
C LEU A 84 -6.86 -11.12 6.04
N GLY A 85 -5.73 -11.73 5.69
CA GLY A 85 -5.69 -12.91 4.85
C GLY A 85 -6.51 -14.09 5.39
N ALA A 86 -6.28 -14.49 6.63
CA ALA A 86 -7.03 -15.58 7.26
C ALA A 86 -8.50 -15.21 7.53
N ARG A 87 -8.78 -13.92 7.77
CA ARG A 87 -10.13 -13.42 8.06
C ARG A 87 -11.04 -13.37 6.85
N LEU A 88 -10.47 -13.08 5.69
CA LEU A 88 -11.20 -12.96 4.42
C LEU A 88 -11.15 -14.26 3.58
N GLY A 89 -10.17 -15.13 3.81
CA GLY A 89 -9.78 -16.22 2.92
C GLY A 89 -10.77 -17.36 2.77
N ALA A 90 -11.76 -17.48 3.65
CA ALA A 90 -12.67 -18.63 3.64
C ALA A 90 -13.51 -18.75 2.36
N LYS A 91 -13.85 -17.64 1.68
CA LYS A 91 -14.84 -17.60 0.59
C LYS A 91 -14.42 -16.83 -0.66
N ALA A 92 -13.27 -16.16 -0.67
CA ALA A 92 -12.87 -15.31 -1.78
C ALA A 92 -11.40 -15.49 -2.16
N ARG A 93 -11.08 -15.35 -3.46
CA ARG A 93 -9.71 -15.13 -3.91
C ARG A 93 -9.25 -13.76 -3.46
N ILE A 94 -8.09 -13.66 -2.82
CA ILE A 94 -7.57 -12.39 -2.30
C ILE A 94 -6.20 -12.12 -2.90
N LEU A 95 -6.04 -10.91 -3.43
CA LEU A 95 -4.81 -10.44 -4.04
C LEU A 95 -4.25 -9.26 -3.23
N PHE A 96 -3.16 -9.48 -2.51
CA PHE A 96 -2.44 -8.45 -1.79
C PHE A 96 -1.30 -7.91 -2.66
N PHE A 97 -1.39 -6.67 -3.07
CA PHE A 97 -0.40 -6.03 -3.93
C PHE A 97 0.68 -5.32 -3.13
N ASP A 98 1.94 -5.56 -3.48
CA ASP A 98 3.00 -4.61 -3.21
C ASP A 98 2.88 -3.45 -4.21
N ARG A 99 2.66 -2.22 -3.71
CA ARG A 99 2.64 -1.03 -4.59
C ARG A 99 3.99 -0.84 -5.28
N PRO A 100 4.06 -0.17 -6.44
CA PRO A 100 5.31 0.01 -7.18
C PRO A 100 6.45 0.55 -6.32
N GLY A 101 7.54 -0.20 -6.23
CA GLY A 101 8.73 0.10 -5.45
C GLY A 101 8.67 -0.29 -3.97
N HIS A 102 7.56 -0.86 -3.50
CA HIS A 102 7.40 -1.36 -2.14
C HIS A 102 7.50 -2.88 -2.12
N GLY A 103 7.70 -3.45 -0.92
CA GLY A 103 7.80 -4.89 -0.75
C GLY A 103 8.75 -5.50 -1.80
N TRP A 104 8.26 -6.39 -2.63
CA TRP A 104 9.01 -7.06 -3.68
C TRP A 104 8.68 -6.56 -5.10
N SER A 105 7.85 -5.51 -5.20
CA SER A 105 7.56 -4.84 -6.47
C SER A 105 8.71 -3.94 -6.92
N GLU A 106 8.91 -3.87 -8.23
CA GLU A 106 9.80 -2.92 -8.85
C GLU A 106 9.05 -1.63 -9.21
N ARG A 107 9.80 -0.54 -9.33
CA ARG A 107 9.25 0.77 -9.70
C ARG A 107 9.86 1.23 -10.99
N PRO A 108 9.07 1.52 -12.04
CA PRO A 108 9.60 2.12 -13.24
C PRO A 108 10.16 3.52 -12.95
N PRO A 109 11.14 4.00 -13.74
CA PRO A 109 11.67 5.34 -13.59
C PRO A 109 10.59 6.39 -13.87
N GLY A 110 10.75 7.58 -13.27
CA GLY A 110 9.83 8.70 -13.48
C GLY A 110 8.91 8.96 -12.29
N ARG A 111 8.17 10.08 -12.37
CA ARG A 111 7.29 10.55 -11.30
C ARG A 111 5.88 9.94 -11.36
N SER A 112 5.45 9.44 -12.52
CA SER A 112 4.14 8.82 -12.68
C SER A 112 3.90 7.66 -11.72
N ALA A 113 4.94 6.85 -11.47
CA ALA A 113 4.87 5.73 -10.55
C ALA A 113 4.71 6.13 -9.06
N SER A 114 4.84 7.43 -8.71
CA SER A 114 4.55 7.94 -7.36
C SER A 114 3.13 8.53 -7.22
N ALA A 115 2.45 8.73 -8.33
CA ALA A 115 1.09 9.24 -8.33
C ALA A 115 0.08 8.08 -8.17
N PRO A 116 -1.00 8.24 -7.39
CA PRO A 116 -2.01 7.20 -7.21
C PRO A 116 -2.59 6.67 -8.52
N ASP A 117 -2.86 7.53 -9.50
CA ASP A 117 -3.36 7.13 -10.81
C ASP A 117 -2.32 6.39 -11.66
N GLY A 118 -1.03 6.73 -11.52
CA GLY A 118 0.06 5.96 -12.14
C GLY A 118 0.18 4.55 -11.54
N GLN A 119 0.07 4.43 -10.23
CA GLN A 119 0.05 3.14 -9.53
C GLN A 119 -1.20 2.33 -9.88
N ALA A 120 -2.37 3.00 -9.96
CA ALA A 120 -3.62 2.36 -10.33
C ALA A 120 -3.55 1.73 -11.74
N ARG A 121 -2.98 2.41 -12.73
CA ARG A 121 -2.77 1.84 -14.08
C ARG A 121 -1.96 0.55 -14.04
N MET A 122 -0.84 0.53 -13.31
CA MET A 122 -0.02 -0.67 -13.16
C MET A 122 -0.77 -1.82 -12.46
N ILE A 123 -1.61 -1.50 -11.46
CA ILE A 123 -2.45 -2.50 -10.79
C ILE A 123 -3.50 -3.06 -11.76
N VAL A 124 -4.16 -2.22 -12.55
CA VAL A 124 -5.12 -2.66 -13.58
C VAL A 124 -4.46 -3.58 -14.60
N GLU A 125 -3.29 -3.21 -15.13
CA GLU A 125 -2.51 -4.07 -16.03
C GLU A 125 -2.15 -5.42 -15.38
N ALA A 126 -1.77 -5.42 -14.10
CA ALA A 126 -1.48 -6.66 -13.39
C ALA A 126 -2.74 -7.51 -13.19
N LEU A 127 -3.90 -6.90 -12.96
CA LEU A 127 -5.17 -7.61 -12.85
C LEU A 127 -5.58 -8.26 -14.20
N ASP A 128 -5.25 -7.65 -15.33
CA ASP A 128 -5.41 -8.27 -16.66
C ASP A 128 -4.57 -9.54 -16.79
N GLN A 129 -3.29 -9.48 -16.38
CA GLN A 129 -2.38 -10.63 -16.40
C GLN A 129 -2.78 -11.75 -15.40
N LEU A 130 -3.61 -11.41 -14.43
CA LEU A 130 -4.09 -12.31 -13.38
C LEU A 130 -5.50 -12.87 -13.69
N ASP A 131 -6.06 -12.56 -14.85
CA ASP A 131 -7.41 -12.93 -15.27
C ASP A 131 -8.48 -12.50 -14.26
N VAL A 132 -8.32 -11.27 -13.69
CA VAL A 132 -9.26 -10.68 -12.75
C VAL A 132 -10.17 -9.71 -13.50
N GLY A 133 -11.37 -10.12 -13.86
CA GLY A 133 -12.36 -9.30 -14.56
C GLY A 133 -12.97 -8.25 -13.65
N GLN A 134 -13.73 -8.66 -12.67
CA GLN A 134 -14.31 -7.76 -11.64
C GLN A 134 -13.78 -8.12 -10.26
N ALA A 135 -13.62 -7.09 -9.41
CA ALA A 135 -13.11 -7.26 -8.05
C ALA A 135 -13.65 -6.18 -7.09
N VAL A 136 -13.59 -6.49 -5.80
CA VAL A 136 -13.69 -5.49 -4.74
C VAL A 136 -12.30 -4.94 -4.49
N ILE A 137 -12.12 -3.63 -4.65
CA ILE A 137 -10.84 -2.96 -4.44
C ILE A 137 -10.80 -2.37 -3.02
N VAL A 138 -9.85 -2.84 -2.22
CA VAL A 138 -9.66 -2.41 -0.83
C VAL A 138 -8.37 -1.60 -0.74
N GLY A 139 -8.44 -0.37 -0.23
CA GLY A 139 -7.27 0.49 -0.05
C GLY A 139 -7.14 1.01 1.37
N HIS A 140 -5.95 0.94 1.97
CA HIS A 140 -5.65 1.51 3.28
C HIS A 140 -4.82 2.80 3.15
N ALA A 141 -5.20 3.86 3.87
CA ALA A 141 -4.47 5.13 3.96
C ALA A 141 -4.10 5.69 2.56
N LEU A 142 -2.83 5.81 2.21
CA LEU A 142 -2.38 6.19 0.86
C LEU A 142 -2.89 5.20 -0.21
N GLY A 143 -2.97 3.91 0.11
CA GLY A 143 -3.56 2.90 -0.78
C GLY A 143 -5.04 3.15 -1.10
N ALA A 144 -5.76 3.89 -0.25
CA ALA A 144 -7.13 4.31 -0.54
C ALA A 144 -7.18 5.32 -1.70
N ALA A 145 -6.22 6.24 -1.80
CA ALA A 145 -6.12 7.14 -2.95
C ALA A 145 -5.82 6.36 -4.25
N VAL A 146 -5.03 5.29 -4.17
CA VAL A 146 -4.78 4.40 -5.30
C VAL A 146 -6.04 3.61 -5.66
N ALA A 147 -6.78 3.09 -4.67
CA ALA A 147 -8.04 2.37 -4.89
C ALA A 147 -9.10 3.26 -5.53
N CYS A 148 -9.26 4.50 -5.07
CA CYS A 148 -10.13 5.50 -5.71
C CYS A 148 -9.69 5.77 -7.17
N ALA A 149 -8.39 5.86 -7.43
CA ALA A 149 -7.89 6.04 -8.78
C ALA A 149 -8.18 4.82 -9.68
N VAL A 150 -8.11 3.58 -9.17
CA VAL A 150 -8.57 2.39 -9.90
C VAL A 150 -10.06 2.52 -10.26
N ALA A 151 -10.90 2.94 -9.30
CA ALA A 151 -12.33 3.11 -9.52
C ALA A 151 -12.67 4.21 -10.55
N LEU A 152 -11.80 5.21 -10.71
CA LEU A 152 -11.97 6.25 -11.73
C LEU A 152 -11.56 5.78 -13.13
N ILE A 153 -10.47 5.01 -13.25
CA ILE A 153 -9.89 4.65 -14.55
C ILE A 153 -10.49 3.36 -15.14
N ASP A 154 -10.97 2.44 -14.30
CA ASP A 154 -11.58 1.19 -14.74
C ASP A 154 -12.89 0.91 -13.97
N LYS A 155 -13.89 1.71 -14.26
CA LYS A 155 -15.22 1.65 -13.63
C LYS A 155 -15.90 0.27 -13.78
N LYS A 156 -15.58 -0.48 -14.84
CA LYS A 156 -16.19 -1.80 -15.11
C LYS A 156 -15.58 -2.90 -14.23
N ARG A 157 -14.31 -2.76 -13.89
CA ARG A 157 -13.58 -3.73 -13.05
C ARG A 157 -13.98 -3.63 -11.58
N VAL A 158 -14.31 -2.44 -11.10
CA VAL A 158 -14.59 -2.21 -9.69
C VAL A 158 -16.05 -2.55 -9.38
N ALA A 159 -16.29 -3.78 -8.92
CA ALA A 159 -17.60 -4.20 -8.44
C ALA A 159 -17.96 -3.53 -7.11
N GLY A 160 -16.97 -3.19 -6.29
CA GLY A 160 -17.11 -2.45 -5.05
C GLY A 160 -15.79 -1.83 -4.63
N LEU A 161 -15.87 -0.69 -3.95
CA LEU A 161 -14.72 0.02 -3.39
C LEU A 161 -14.79 0.00 -1.88
N VAL A 162 -13.72 -0.41 -1.22
CA VAL A 162 -13.57 -0.31 0.23
C VAL A 162 -12.34 0.54 0.55
N VAL A 163 -12.50 1.57 1.35
CA VAL A 163 -11.37 2.40 1.80
C VAL A 163 -11.30 2.42 3.32
N ILE A 164 -10.11 2.16 3.84
CA ILE A 164 -9.83 2.06 5.26
C ILE A 164 -8.94 3.24 5.65
N THR A 165 -9.38 4.08 6.61
CA THR A 165 -8.66 5.30 7.05
C THR A 165 -8.06 6.09 5.88
N PRO A 166 -8.89 6.54 4.91
CA PRO A 166 -8.42 7.03 3.61
C PRO A 166 -7.63 8.33 3.70
N ALA A 167 -6.51 8.43 2.97
CA ALA A 167 -5.74 9.66 2.77
C ALA A 167 -5.98 10.20 1.34
N THR A 168 -7.18 10.69 1.09
CA THR A 168 -7.71 10.99 -0.26
C THR A 168 -7.80 12.45 -0.63
N HIS A 169 -7.70 13.38 0.34
CA HIS A 169 -7.88 14.81 0.09
C HIS A 169 -6.67 15.64 0.48
N PRO A 170 -6.47 16.81 -0.15
CA PRO A 170 -5.43 17.75 0.28
C PRO A 170 -5.83 18.38 1.61
N GLY A 171 -4.97 18.30 2.61
CA GLY A 171 -5.19 18.89 3.91
C GLY A 171 -4.17 19.95 4.30
N PRO A 172 -4.50 20.86 5.25
CA PRO A 172 -3.51 21.67 5.89
C PRO A 172 -2.60 20.75 6.71
N GLY A 173 -1.41 20.42 6.16
CA GLY A 173 -0.33 19.84 6.94
C GLY A 173 -0.58 18.49 7.62
N GLY A 174 -1.58 17.73 7.17
CA GLY A 174 -1.93 16.45 7.80
C GLY A 174 -0.71 15.57 8.01
N GLY A 175 -0.43 15.17 9.24
CA GLY A 175 0.69 14.34 9.66
C GLY A 175 1.99 14.64 8.93
N GLY A 176 2.42 15.88 8.91
CA GLY A 176 3.35 16.53 7.98
C GLY A 176 4.41 15.62 7.41
N VAL A 177 4.70 15.75 6.14
CA VAL A 177 5.80 15.01 5.51
C VAL A 177 7.05 15.16 6.37
N SER A 178 7.44 14.09 7.04
CA SER A 178 8.57 14.07 7.94
C SER A 178 9.86 14.47 7.21
N TRP A 179 10.80 15.09 7.91
CA TRP A 179 12.04 15.61 7.33
C TRP A 179 12.81 14.54 6.54
N HIS A 180 12.84 13.31 7.02
CA HIS A 180 13.54 12.21 6.36
C HIS A 180 12.92 11.84 5.00
N ASN A 181 11.58 11.91 4.86
CA ASN A 181 10.91 11.70 3.58
C ASN A 181 11.24 12.86 2.60
N ARG A 182 11.30 14.10 3.10
CA ARG A 182 11.71 15.24 2.25
C ARG A 182 13.12 15.09 1.70
N ILE A 183 14.07 14.66 2.55
CA ILE A 183 15.45 14.40 2.12
C ILE A 183 15.50 13.23 1.14
N ALA A 184 14.86 12.10 1.48
CA ALA A 184 14.87 10.90 0.63
C ALA A 184 14.22 11.14 -0.74
N ALA A 185 13.30 12.09 -0.88
CA ALA A 185 12.67 12.44 -2.15
C ALA A 185 13.56 13.29 -3.07
N LEU A 186 14.65 13.92 -2.56
CA LEU A 186 15.55 14.71 -3.39
C LEU A 186 16.24 13.84 -4.46
N PRO A 187 16.56 14.37 -5.65
CA PRO A 187 17.07 13.58 -6.77
C PRO A 187 18.34 12.80 -6.45
N VAL A 188 19.43 13.48 -6.11
CA VAL A 188 20.75 12.86 -5.86
C VAL A 188 20.96 12.57 -4.37
N ILE A 189 20.82 13.60 -3.55
CA ILE A 189 21.01 13.49 -2.08
C ILE A 189 20.10 12.42 -1.49
N GLY A 190 18.85 12.36 -1.95
CA GLY A 190 17.89 11.37 -1.47
C GLY A 190 18.27 9.93 -1.82
N ARG A 191 18.94 9.69 -2.97
CA ARG A 191 19.47 8.36 -3.29
C ARG A 191 20.58 7.96 -2.31
N VAL A 192 21.54 8.85 -2.09
CA VAL A 192 22.67 8.62 -1.16
C VAL A 192 22.12 8.41 0.26
N PHE A 193 21.23 9.29 0.72
CA PHE A 193 20.59 9.17 2.02
C PHE A 193 19.89 7.82 2.19
N SER A 194 19.07 7.42 1.22
CA SER A 194 18.32 6.17 1.26
C SER A 194 19.22 4.93 1.22
N GLU A 195 20.34 5.00 0.52
CA GLU A 195 21.32 3.89 0.47
C GLU A 195 22.08 3.72 1.80
N LEU A 196 22.33 4.80 2.53
CA LEU A 196 23.23 4.77 3.69
C LEU A 196 22.50 4.61 5.04
N PHE A 197 21.40 5.32 5.25
CA PHE A 197 20.87 5.52 6.61
C PHE A 197 19.66 4.66 7.01
N PRO A 198 18.59 4.51 6.19
CA PRO A 198 17.36 3.87 6.63
C PRO A 198 17.51 2.44 7.14
N PRO A 199 18.35 1.55 6.56
CA PRO A 199 18.45 0.18 7.05
C PRO A 199 18.94 0.09 8.50
N PHE A 200 19.86 0.97 8.90
CA PHE A 200 20.36 1.01 10.27
C PHE A 200 19.49 1.82 11.21
N LEU A 201 19.39 3.13 10.90
CA LEU A 201 18.71 4.06 11.79
C LEU A 201 17.22 3.74 11.86
N GLY A 202 16.62 3.32 10.74
CA GLY A 202 15.23 2.94 10.69
C GLY A 202 14.93 1.71 11.55
N ALA A 203 15.78 0.67 11.50
CA ALA A 203 15.63 -0.51 12.35
C ALA A 203 15.75 -0.18 13.86
N LEU A 204 16.65 0.73 14.20
CA LEU A 204 16.82 1.18 15.59
C LEU A 204 15.64 2.04 16.08
N VAL A 205 15.06 2.86 15.19
CA VAL A 205 14.00 3.82 15.54
C VAL A 205 12.60 3.20 15.40
N MET A 206 12.43 2.14 14.60
CA MET A 206 11.14 1.52 14.33
C MET A 206 10.34 1.16 15.60
N PRO A 207 10.91 0.52 16.63
CA PRO A 207 10.17 0.21 17.85
C PRO A 207 9.63 1.45 18.58
N LEU A 208 10.25 2.61 18.40
CA LEU A 208 9.82 3.90 18.98
C LEU A 208 8.71 4.56 18.15
N VAL A 209 8.66 4.30 16.83
CA VAL A 209 7.69 4.90 15.91
C VAL A 209 6.39 4.09 15.85
N LEU A 210 6.47 2.77 15.93
CA LEU A 210 5.29 1.91 15.80
C LEU A 210 4.15 2.25 16.78
N PRO A 211 4.40 2.53 18.07
CA PRO A 211 3.32 2.93 18.98
C PRO A 211 2.54 4.15 18.49
N SER A 212 3.20 5.13 17.85
CA SER A 212 2.50 6.32 17.35
C SER A 212 1.56 6.02 16.18
N ILE A 213 1.86 4.97 15.39
CA ILE A 213 1.02 4.55 14.27
C ILE A 213 -0.24 3.83 14.75
N PHE A 214 -0.14 3.11 15.86
CA PHE A 214 -1.24 2.35 16.45
C PHE A 214 -2.07 3.14 17.47
N THR A 215 -1.57 4.30 17.95
CA THR A 215 -2.27 5.12 18.95
C THR A 215 -3.74 5.35 18.59
N PRO A 216 -4.69 5.15 19.55
CA PRO A 216 -4.51 4.82 20.96
C PRO A 216 -4.39 3.31 21.25
N ASN A 217 -4.43 2.46 20.23
CA ASN A 217 -4.41 1.02 20.41
C ASN A 217 -2.97 0.51 20.64
N PRO A 218 -2.80 -0.64 21.31
CA PRO A 218 -1.48 -1.24 21.43
C PRO A 218 -0.97 -1.76 20.09
N VAL A 219 0.35 -1.79 19.93
CA VAL A 219 0.97 -2.48 18.80
C VAL A 219 0.66 -3.99 18.92
N PRO A 220 0.10 -4.62 17.87
CA PRO A 220 -0.19 -6.06 17.90
C PRO A 220 1.07 -6.91 18.15
N ASP A 221 0.89 -8.02 18.86
CA ASP A 221 2.00 -8.93 19.13
C ASP A 221 2.70 -9.36 17.85
N ARG A 222 4.04 -9.29 17.88
CA ARG A 222 4.92 -9.64 16.76
C ARG A 222 4.58 -8.91 15.44
N TYR A 223 4.00 -7.70 15.50
CA TYR A 223 3.61 -6.93 14.32
C TYR A 223 4.74 -6.82 13.30
N GLU A 224 5.95 -6.39 13.73
CA GLU A 224 7.09 -6.22 12.83
C GLU A 224 7.42 -7.51 12.06
N LEU A 225 7.39 -8.64 12.76
CA LEU A 225 7.69 -9.94 12.18
C LEU A 225 6.59 -10.40 11.21
N ARG A 226 5.33 -10.20 11.57
CA ARG A 226 4.18 -10.63 10.78
C ARG A 226 3.99 -9.77 9.52
N SER A 227 4.11 -8.47 9.66
CA SER A 227 3.93 -7.49 8.57
C SER A 227 5.12 -7.36 7.64
N GLY A 228 6.33 -7.76 8.10
CA GLY A 228 7.57 -7.49 7.38
C GLY A 228 7.88 -6.00 7.27
N ALA A 229 7.54 -5.21 8.29
CA ALA A 229 7.69 -3.75 8.29
C ALA A 229 9.12 -3.30 7.94
N ALA A 230 10.15 -4.08 8.31
CA ALA A 230 11.55 -3.79 7.98
C ALA A 230 11.83 -3.74 6.46
N LEU A 231 10.98 -4.35 5.61
CA LEU A 231 11.12 -4.23 4.16
C LEU A 231 10.99 -2.78 3.67
N ALA A 232 10.27 -1.92 4.39
CA ALA A 232 10.14 -0.50 4.08
C ALA A 232 11.46 0.28 4.28
N LEU A 233 12.39 -0.25 5.06
CA LEU A 233 13.70 0.36 5.34
C LEU A 233 14.73 0.09 4.26
N ARG A 234 14.48 -0.85 3.34
CA ARG A 234 15.38 -1.08 2.21
C ARG A 234 15.49 0.17 1.34
N PRO A 235 16.69 0.51 0.83
CA PRO A 235 16.96 1.77 0.14
C PRO A 235 15.93 2.13 -0.93
N LYS A 236 15.59 1.18 -1.82
CA LYS A 236 14.63 1.39 -2.90
C LYS A 236 13.22 1.62 -2.37
N ALA A 237 12.79 0.81 -1.39
CA ALA A 237 11.45 0.91 -0.81
C ALA A 237 11.27 2.19 0.02
N PHE A 238 12.28 2.55 0.81
CA PHE A 238 12.27 3.79 1.58
C PHE A 238 12.15 5.02 0.67
N ARG A 239 12.95 5.06 -0.41
CA ARG A 239 12.88 6.14 -1.38
C ARG A 239 11.54 6.17 -2.13
N ALA A 240 11.01 5.01 -2.52
CA ALA A 240 9.70 4.93 -3.18
C ALA A 240 8.60 5.49 -2.28
N ASN A 241 8.59 5.09 -1.00
CA ASN A 241 7.67 5.62 0.00
C ASN A 241 7.81 7.15 0.17
N ALA A 242 9.03 7.65 0.25
CA ALA A 242 9.29 9.07 0.39
C ALA A 242 8.74 9.89 -0.81
N LEU A 243 8.92 9.39 -2.04
CA LEU A 243 8.38 10.02 -3.24
C LEU A 243 6.84 10.01 -3.25
N ASP A 244 6.22 8.90 -2.82
CA ASP A 244 4.77 8.78 -2.73
C ASP A 244 4.20 9.77 -1.71
N VAL A 245 4.76 9.81 -0.51
CA VAL A 245 4.28 10.66 0.59
C VAL A 245 4.49 12.15 0.28
N VAL A 246 5.66 12.52 -0.25
CA VAL A 246 5.94 13.92 -0.64
C VAL A 246 5.03 14.39 -1.78
N GLY A 247 4.77 13.50 -2.74
CA GLY A 247 3.91 13.79 -3.89
C GLY A 247 2.41 13.74 -3.59
N LEU A 248 1.99 13.12 -2.47
CA LEU A 248 0.59 12.79 -2.21
C LEU A 248 -0.32 14.04 -2.27
N LYS A 249 0.03 15.11 -1.56
CA LYS A 249 -0.81 16.32 -1.51
C LYS A 249 -1.13 16.85 -2.91
N ALA A 250 -0.12 17.02 -3.76
CA ALA A 250 -0.32 17.51 -5.13
C ALA A 250 -1.18 16.56 -5.97
N ASN A 251 -0.96 15.25 -5.81
CA ASN A 251 -1.69 14.23 -6.55
C ASN A 251 -3.16 14.16 -6.12
N VAL A 252 -3.46 14.16 -4.83
CA VAL A 252 -4.86 14.11 -4.37
C VAL A 252 -5.58 15.45 -4.60
N THR A 253 -4.88 16.59 -4.66
CA THR A 253 -5.48 17.86 -5.11
C THR A 253 -6.02 17.75 -6.54
N ARG A 254 -5.32 17.01 -7.40
CA ARG A 254 -5.75 16.77 -8.79
C ARG A 254 -6.84 15.70 -8.91
N LEU A 255 -6.82 14.68 -8.04
CA LEU A 255 -7.73 13.53 -8.10
C LEU A 255 -9.04 13.78 -7.38
N SER A 256 -9.03 14.42 -6.21
CA SER A 256 -10.22 14.53 -5.36
C SER A 256 -11.43 15.20 -6.04
N PRO A 257 -11.29 16.20 -6.94
CA PRO A 257 -12.46 16.73 -7.63
C PRO A 257 -13.21 15.70 -8.51
N GLN A 258 -12.58 14.57 -8.83
CA GLN A 258 -13.14 13.53 -9.67
C GLN A 258 -13.84 12.41 -8.87
N TYR A 259 -13.73 12.41 -7.53
CA TYR A 259 -14.29 11.32 -6.72
C TYR A 259 -15.82 11.22 -6.80
N CYS A 260 -16.52 12.31 -7.11
CA CYS A 260 -17.96 12.27 -7.42
C CYS A 260 -18.31 11.44 -8.68
N GLU A 261 -17.32 11.12 -9.52
CA GLU A 261 -17.49 10.25 -10.70
C GLU A 261 -17.38 8.74 -10.37
N ILE A 262 -17.01 8.38 -9.15
CA ILE A 262 -16.96 6.99 -8.70
C ILE A 262 -18.40 6.49 -8.58
N THR A 263 -18.74 5.51 -9.41
CA THR A 263 -20.08 4.91 -9.46
C THR A 263 -20.19 3.57 -8.74
N ALA A 264 -19.04 2.97 -8.40
CA ALA A 264 -19.02 1.71 -7.68
C ALA A 264 -19.63 1.88 -6.27
N PRO A 265 -20.44 0.93 -5.79
CA PRO A 265 -20.81 0.86 -4.38
C PRO A 265 -19.55 1.03 -3.51
N THR A 266 -19.65 1.87 -2.47
CA THR A 266 -18.45 2.23 -1.69
C THR A 266 -18.70 2.10 -0.19
N LEU A 267 -17.78 1.38 0.49
CA LEU A 267 -17.69 1.29 1.92
C LEU A 267 -16.46 2.07 2.40
N ILE A 268 -16.66 2.98 3.33
CA ILE A 268 -15.59 3.76 3.97
C ILE A 268 -15.53 3.35 5.44
N VAL A 269 -14.38 2.86 5.89
CA VAL A 269 -14.15 2.47 7.28
C VAL A 269 -13.06 3.37 7.86
N CYS A 270 -13.33 4.03 8.97
CA CYS A 270 -12.33 4.85 9.64
C CYS A 270 -12.24 4.55 11.12
N GLY A 271 -11.10 4.80 11.73
CA GLY A 271 -10.94 4.74 13.17
C GLY A 271 -11.36 6.07 13.80
N GLY A 272 -12.28 6.03 14.76
CA GLY A 272 -12.80 7.24 15.44
C GLY A 272 -11.75 7.98 16.26
N ALA A 273 -10.64 7.31 16.60
CA ALA A 273 -9.51 7.90 17.32
C ALA A 273 -8.24 8.02 16.46
N ASP A 274 -8.37 8.06 15.12
CA ASP A 274 -7.24 8.24 14.21
C ASP A 274 -6.64 9.65 14.36
N VAL A 275 -5.39 9.71 14.83
CA VAL A 275 -4.63 10.96 15.00
C VAL A 275 -3.67 11.24 13.84
N ILE A 276 -3.58 10.33 12.87
CA ILE A 276 -2.68 10.43 11.71
C ILE A 276 -3.42 11.03 10.53
N VAL A 277 -4.64 10.55 10.26
CA VAL A 277 -5.47 11.00 9.15
C VAL A 277 -6.79 11.53 9.70
N SER A 278 -7.10 12.80 9.44
CA SER A 278 -8.34 13.43 9.89
C SER A 278 -9.56 12.83 9.19
N ASN A 279 -10.48 12.24 9.95
CA ASN A 279 -11.72 11.68 9.41
C ASN A 279 -12.56 12.75 8.70
N ALA A 280 -12.73 13.92 9.33
CA ALA A 280 -13.49 15.03 8.75
C ALA A 280 -12.95 15.48 7.38
N LEU A 281 -11.63 15.52 7.25
CA LEU A 281 -10.99 15.94 6.00
C LEU A 281 -11.02 14.89 4.90
N HIS A 282 -10.96 13.61 5.27
CA HIS A 282 -10.77 12.53 4.30
C HIS A 282 -11.99 11.60 4.22
N ALA A 283 -12.35 10.93 5.30
CA ALA A 283 -13.40 9.90 5.30
C ALA A 283 -14.80 10.52 5.12
N GLU A 284 -15.15 11.52 5.92
CA GLU A 284 -16.46 12.19 5.85
C GLU A 284 -16.63 12.96 4.54
N ARG A 285 -15.57 13.65 4.12
CA ARG A 285 -15.60 14.38 2.86
C ARG A 285 -15.75 13.43 1.68
N LEU A 286 -15.02 12.32 1.64
CA LEU A 286 -15.15 11.29 0.61
C LEU A 286 -16.57 10.70 0.60
N ALA A 287 -17.16 10.48 1.78
CA ALA A 287 -18.53 10.01 1.92
C ALA A 287 -19.56 11.00 1.34
N GLY A 288 -19.31 12.28 1.48
CA GLY A 288 -20.15 13.33 0.87
C GLY A 288 -20.01 13.44 -0.65
N GLU A 289 -18.87 13.05 -1.21
CA GLU A 289 -18.57 13.14 -2.64
C GLU A 289 -19.00 11.89 -3.42
N ILE A 290 -18.88 10.68 -2.85
CA ILE A 290 -19.29 9.43 -3.53
C ILE A 290 -20.74 9.12 -3.18
N LYS A 291 -21.63 9.24 -4.17
CA LYS A 291 -23.06 9.04 -3.99
C LYS A 291 -23.38 7.60 -3.54
N GLY A 292 -24.12 7.48 -2.43
CA GLY A 292 -24.55 6.18 -1.91
C GLY A 292 -23.45 5.42 -1.17
N SER A 293 -22.33 6.06 -0.86
CA SER A 293 -21.29 5.45 -0.01
C SER A 293 -21.79 5.26 1.43
N ARG A 294 -21.30 4.22 2.08
CA ARG A 294 -21.55 3.92 3.50
C ARG A 294 -20.29 4.24 4.30
N LEU A 295 -20.39 5.16 5.24
CA LEU A 295 -19.32 5.46 6.20
C LEU A 295 -19.57 4.69 7.50
N VAL A 296 -18.52 4.03 8.00
CA VAL A 296 -18.49 3.32 9.28
C VAL A 296 -17.31 3.82 10.09
N GLU A 297 -17.57 4.38 11.23
CA GLU A 297 -16.55 4.81 12.20
C GLU A 297 -16.41 3.77 13.30
N LEU A 298 -15.20 3.31 13.56
CA LEU A 298 -14.88 2.38 14.62
C LEU A 298 -14.41 3.15 15.86
N ALA A 299 -15.28 3.26 16.86
CA ALA A 299 -15.00 4.02 18.08
C ALA A 299 -13.77 3.49 18.82
N GLY A 300 -12.88 4.40 19.26
CA GLY A 300 -11.66 4.08 19.99
C GLY A 300 -10.56 3.40 19.17
N ILE A 301 -10.75 3.22 17.86
CA ILE A 301 -9.75 2.65 16.96
C ILE A 301 -8.95 3.77 16.28
N GLY A 302 -7.62 3.58 16.19
CA GLY A 302 -6.70 4.50 15.54
C GLY A 302 -6.53 4.23 14.04
N HIS A 303 -5.33 4.55 13.52
CA HIS A 303 -5.01 4.54 12.08
C HIS A 303 -4.90 3.15 11.44
N MET A 304 -4.83 2.07 12.24
CA MET A 304 -4.61 0.70 11.75
C MET A 304 -5.80 -0.23 12.07
N PRO A 305 -7.07 0.09 11.63
CA PRO A 305 -8.24 -0.70 11.96
C PRO A 305 -8.13 -2.17 11.56
N GLN A 306 -7.50 -2.47 10.42
CA GLN A 306 -7.30 -3.84 9.93
C GLN A 306 -6.45 -4.71 10.88
N TRP A 307 -5.69 -4.09 11.78
CA TRP A 307 -4.94 -4.76 12.84
C TRP A 307 -5.63 -4.69 14.19
N SER A 308 -6.06 -3.49 14.60
CA SER A 308 -6.61 -3.22 15.93
C SER A 308 -8.04 -3.74 16.09
N ALA A 309 -8.80 -3.81 14.98
CA ALA A 309 -10.17 -4.31 14.90
C ALA A 309 -10.35 -5.23 13.68
N GLY A 310 -9.36 -6.11 13.41
CA GLY A 310 -9.28 -6.88 12.18
C GLY A 310 -10.50 -7.75 11.89
N ASP A 311 -11.11 -8.36 12.92
CA ASP A 311 -12.30 -9.19 12.76
C ASP A 311 -13.52 -8.35 12.34
N GLU A 312 -13.67 -7.16 12.89
CA GLU A 312 -14.74 -6.24 12.53
C GLU A 312 -14.55 -5.68 11.12
N VAL A 313 -13.33 -5.28 10.76
CA VAL A 313 -13.02 -4.82 9.41
C VAL A 313 -13.28 -5.93 8.38
N ALA A 314 -12.88 -7.15 8.66
CA ALA A 314 -13.12 -8.29 7.78
C ALA A 314 -14.63 -8.58 7.65
N ARG A 315 -15.37 -8.56 8.75
CA ARG A 315 -16.84 -8.73 8.75
C ARG A 315 -17.51 -7.68 7.85
N LEU A 316 -17.14 -6.41 8.00
CA LEU A 316 -17.68 -5.31 7.20
C LEU A 316 -17.38 -5.50 5.70
N ILE A 317 -16.15 -5.93 5.34
CA ILE A 317 -15.76 -6.21 3.96
C ILE A 317 -16.58 -7.37 3.39
N LEU A 318 -16.73 -8.46 4.14
CA LEU A 318 -17.46 -9.65 3.70
C LEU A 318 -18.96 -9.37 3.53
N GLU A 319 -19.58 -8.67 4.48
CA GLU A 319 -20.98 -8.25 4.39
C GLU A 319 -21.20 -7.32 3.19
N PHE A 320 -20.32 -6.36 2.98
CA PHE A 320 -20.37 -5.47 1.83
C PHE A 320 -20.22 -6.25 0.51
N THR A 321 -19.28 -7.18 0.45
CA THR A 321 -19.05 -7.99 -0.76
C THR A 321 -20.24 -8.91 -1.07
N ALA A 322 -20.90 -9.45 -0.04
CA ALA A 322 -22.00 -10.40 -0.20
C ALA A 322 -23.26 -9.80 -0.87
N VAL A 323 -23.45 -8.49 -0.80
CA VAL A 323 -24.60 -7.80 -1.41
C VAL A 323 -24.31 -7.22 -2.80
N LEU A 324 -23.06 -7.34 -3.26
CA LEU A 324 -22.67 -6.87 -4.59
C LEU A 324 -23.13 -7.86 -5.67
N PRO A 325 -23.53 -7.37 -6.85
CA PRO A 325 -23.87 -8.25 -7.97
C PRO A 325 -22.63 -9.03 -8.43
N VAL A 326 -22.71 -10.35 -8.37
CA VAL A 326 -21.67 -11.22 -8.92
C VAL A 326 -21.99 -11.41 -10.41
N PRO A 327 -21.05 -11.09 -11.33
CA PRO A 327 -21.27 -11.35 -12.75
C PRO A 327 -21.48 -12.86 -12.97
N PRO A 328 -22.34 -13.26 -13.93
CA PRO A 328 -22.48 -14.65 -14.28
C PRO A 328 -21.10 -15.21 -14.66
N VAL A 329 -20.76 -16.38 -14.11
CA VAL A 329 -19.53 -17.09 -14.47
C VAL A 329 -19.61 -17.40 -15.96
N MET A 330 -18.85 -16.68 -16.78
CA MET A 330 -18.69 -17.04 -18.19
C MET A 330 -18.04 -18.43 -18.25
N PRO A 331 -18.65 -19.42 -18.90
CA PRO A 331 -17.98 -20.70 -19.07
C PRO A 331 -16.63 -20.47 -19.74
N ALA A 332 -15.60 -21.14 -19.22
CA ALA A 332 -14.25 -21.08 -19.79
C ALA A 332 -14.37 -21.28 -21.31
N GLN A 333 -13.88 -20.33 -22.09
CA GLN A 333 -13.84 -20.48 -23.54
C GLN A 333 -13.04 -21.76 -23.83
N ALA A 334 -13.69 -22.70 -24.53
CA ALA A 334 -13.02 -23.90 -24.97
C ALA A 334 -11.74 -23.49 -25.72
N PRO A 335 -10.60 -24.20 -25.51
CA PRO A 335 -9.38 -23.89 -26.24
C PRO A 335 -9.68 -23.93 -27.73
N ALA A 336 -9.21 -22.91 -28.46
CA ALA A 336 -9.35 -22.87 -29.91
C ALA A 336 -8.78 -24.19 -30.48
N PRO A 337 -9.45 -24.81 -31.48
CA PRO A 337 -8.95 -26.01 -32.13
C PRO A 337 -7.56 -25.75 -32.68
N PRO A 338 -6.63 -26.72 -32.58
CA PRO A 338 -5.27 -26.57 -33.12
C PRO A 338 -5.34 -26.32 -34.64
N PRO A 339 -4.37 -25.51 -35.16
CA PRO A 339 -4.32 -25.15 -36.57
C PRO A 339 -4.12 -26.35 -37.50
#